data_c08ce2dd171e9878a131a80e7ce8d5ac
#
_entry.id   c08ce2dd171e9878a131a80e7ce8d5ac
#
_cell.length_a   1.000
_cell.length_b   1.000
_cell.length_c   1.000
_cell.angle_alpha   90.00
_cell.angle_beta   90.00
_cell.angle_gamma   90.00
#
_symmetry.space_group_name_H-M   'P 1'
#
loop_
_entity.id
_entity.type
_entity.pdbx_description
1 polymer ?
#
loop_
_entity_poly.entity_id
_entity_poly.type
_entity_poly.pdbx_seq_one_letter_code
_entity_poly.pdbx_strand_id
1 'polypeptide(L)'
;MLSMSLLIADQLSLSFGETQLFHDLSFTLERGERVGLVGPNGAGKSTLLRLIAGEVAPDSGALRIENRAAVRLLHQEAHLGGAETLSGGERTRAAISEALSGSPSLLLLDEPTNHLDLDSVRHLIQRLRDLDCAVLIVSHDRYFLDETVDRILELEEGKLTEYWGGYSDYREQKAQDFESRVHRWTESQKRRKALEEDIAAMRRRAEVAHRKSTEKPSDGLKMGKKEAARARAKKMDKKVKNDVKRLQRMIEDGEPEPEAEKNVYFRLEGEAPHGKRVLEAKDLAKRFGSRVLFENASFTLCRGDRAALYGGNGTGKTTLIRMLLGQEPYEGDLWLSPTAHPHLLEQDFAAFEGCPLSVLQFLQQELGAVGGEARTMLNNLGLSARHMNQRVSSLSFGEKMKVKLAVPMLRREDFLILDEPTNHLDLHTREQLEETLSAYNGTLIVVSHDVYLLRRLCTRVLYLSDERILPYPAPFSRFMTECLHFDKED
;
A
#
# COMPACT_ATOMS: atom_id res chain seq x y z
N MET A 1 -19.10 4.89 33.49
CA MET A 1 -19.70 3.58 33.15
C MET A 1 -18.54 2.70 32.75
N LEU A 2 -18.34 1.55 33.40
CA LEU A 2 -17.34 0.58 32.96
C LEU A 2 -17.81 0.06 31.60
N SER A 3 -17.11 0.42 30.52
CA SER A 3 -17.34 -0.13 29.19
C SER A 3 -17.11 -1.64 29.27
N MET A 4 -18.14 -2.44 28.99
CA MET A 4 -18.01 -3.89 28.96
C MET A 4 -17.55 -4.25 27.55
N SER A 5 -16.34 -4.80 27.45
CA SER A 5 -15.79 -5.26 26.17
C SER A 5 -16.68 -6.35 25.57
N LEU A 6 -17.13 -6.15 24.35
CA LEU A 6 -17.95 -7.10 23.59
C LEU A 6 -17.13 -8.33 23.17
N LEU A 7 -15.88 -8.09 22.78
CA LEU A 7 -14.93 -9.13 22.38
C LEU A 7 -13.59 -8.91 23.08
N ILE A 8 -13.01 -9.98 23.59
CA ILE A 8 -11.67 -10.03 24.17
C ILE A 8 -10.92 -11.18 23.52
N ALA A 9 -9.86 -10.84 22.81
CA ALA A 9 -8.87 -11.76 22.29
C ALA A 9 -7.65 -11.71 23.20
N ASP A 10 -7.18 -12.85 23.68
CA ASP A 10 -6.06 -12.97 24.60
C ASP A 10 -5.07 -14.01 24.08
N GLN A 11 -3.88 -13.55 23.70
CA GLN A 11 -2.75 -14.35 23.21
C GLN A 11 -3.15 -15.35 22.10
N LEU A 12 -3.97 -14.93 21.15
CA LEU A 12 -4.38 -15.77 20.03
C LEU A 12 -3.20 -16.08 19.10
N SER A 13 -3.04 -17.36 18.78
CA SER A 13 -2.07 -17.81 17.79
C SER A 13 -2.72 -18.77 16.81
N LEU A 14 -2.31 -18.70 15.55
CA LEU A 14 -2.80 -19.55 14.47
C LEU A 14 -1.73 -19.77 13.41
N SER A 15 -1.63 -21.04 12.97
CA SER A 15 -0.71 -21.49 11.92
C SER A 15 -1.46 -22.33 10.88
N PHE A 16 -1.01 -22.30 9.63
CA PHE A 16 -1.43 -23.23 8.59
C PHE A 16 -0.23 -24.06 8.11
N GLY A 17 -0.20 -25.32 8.45
CA GLY A 17 0.95 -26.19 8.19
C GLY A 17 2.20 -25.67 8.90
N GLU A 18 3.25 -25.35 8.14
CA GLU A 18 4.51 -24.81 8.67
C GLU A 18 4.50 -23.26 8.75
N THR A 19 3.47 -22.60 8.21
CA THR A 19 3.41 -21.14 8.15
C THR A 19 2.61 -20.61 9.33
N GLN A 20 3.29 -19.92 10.25
CA GLN A 20 2.64 -19.17 11.33
C GLN A 20 2.06 -17.87 10.76
N LEU A 21 0.74 -17.67 10.90
CA LEU A 21 0.06 -16.44 10.45
C LEU A 21 0.21 -15.34 11.49
N PHE A 22 -0.09 -15.66 12.76
CA PHE A 22 0.06 -14.72 13.86
C PHE A 22 0.29 -15.44 15.17
N HIS A 23 0.88 -14.73 16.13
CA HIS A 23 1.21 -15.25 17.46
C HIS A 23 0.93 -14.18 18.53
N ASP A 24 0.42 -14.63 19.65
CA ASP A 24 0.16 -13.83 20.85
C ASP A 24 -0.64 -12.56 20.58
N LEU A 25 -1.60 -12.58 19.62
CA LEU A 25 -2.47 -11.45 19.36
C LEU A 25 -3.41 -11.19 20.54
N SER A 26 -3.38 -9.98 21.05
CA SER A 26 -4.28 -9.54 22.12
C SER A 26 -4.90 -8.21 21.76
N PHE A 27 -6.23 -8.14 21.75
CA PHE A 27 -7.01 -6.93 21.49
C PHE A 27 -8.43 -7.05 22.05
N THR A 28 -9.10 -5.92 22.14
CA THR A 28 -10.50 -5.85 22.61
C THR A 28 -11.35 -5.07 21.62
N LEU A 29 -12.65 -5.36 21.57
CA LEU A 29 -13.64 -4.53 20.89
C LEU A 29 -14.72 -4.13 21.89
N GLU A 30 -15.08 -2.85 21.87
CA GLU A 30 -16.17 -2.32 22.70
C GLU A 30 -17.49 -2.31 21.92
N ARG A 31 -18.59 -2.16 22.64
CA ARG A 31 -19.91 -2.05 21.99
C ARG A 31 -20.02 -0.73 21.22
N GLY A 32 -20.53 -0.80 19.98
CA GLY A 32 -20.69 0.35 19.11
C GLY A 32 -19.38 0.87 18.49
N GLU A 33 -18.24 0.25 18.80
CA GLU A 33 -16.95 0.64 18.27
C GLU A 33 -16.77 0.16 16.82
N ARG A 34 -16.15 0.99 15.98
CA ARG A 34 -15.84 0.67 14.59
C ARG A 34 -14.34 0.61 14.41
N VAL A 35 -13.83 -0.57 14.10
CA VAL A 35 -12.40 -0.85 14.05
C VAL A 35 -12.01 -1.31 12.66
N GLY A 36 -10.99 -0.68 12.06
CA GLY A 36 -10.37 -1.11 10.82
C GLY A 36 -9.27 -2.14 11.08
N LEU A 37 -9.22 -3.21 10.30
CA LEU A 37 -8.13 -4.18 10.32
C LEU A 37 -7.37 -4.08 9.00
N VAL A 38 -6.13 -3.58 9.06
CA VAL A 38 -5.27 -3.37 7.89
C VAL A 38 -4.01 -4.24 7.97
N GLY A 39 -3.27 -4.33 6.88
CA GLY A 39 -2.01 -5.06 6.79
C GLY A 39 -1.78 -5.63 5.39
N PRO A 40 -0.59 -6.20 5.11
CA PRO A 40 -0.25 -6.76 3.82
C PRO A 40 -1.19 -7.90 3.39
N ASN A 41 -1.25 -8.16 2.09
CA ASN A 41 -1.95 -9.34 1.58
C ASN A 41 -1.29 -10.61 2.10
N GLY A 42 -2.10 -11.56 2.56
CA GLY A 42 -1.61 -12.80 3.18
C GLY A 42 -1.24 -12.69 4.67
N ALA A 43 -1.34 -11.52 5.31
CA ALA A 43 -1.06 -11.36 6.74
C ALA A 43 -2.03 -12.11 7.68
N GLY A 44 -3.16 -12.64 7.15
CA GLY A 44 -4.13 -13.39 7.96
C GLY A 44 -5.36 -12.61 8.38
N LYS A 45 -5.63 -11.42 7.79
CA LYS A 45 -6.78 -10.56 8.12
C LYS A 45 -8.12 -11.30 8.00
N SER A 46 -8.44 -11.86 6.84
CA SER A 46 -9.67 -12.64 6.61
C SER A 46 -9.73 -13.88 7.50
N THR A 47 -8.58 -14.49 7.79
CA THR A 47 -8.50 -15.63 8.70
C THR A 47 -8.83 -15.23 10.14
N LEU A 48 -8.38 -14.05 10.59
CA LEU A 48 -8.74 -13.52 11.89
C LEU A 48 -10.25 -13.24 11.99
N LEU A 49 -10.88 -12.68 10.94
CA LEU A 49 -12.35 -12.54 10.91
C LEU A 49 -13.08 -13.87 11.01
N ARG A 50 -12.62 -14.90 10.26
CA ARG A 50 -13.19 -16.25 10.30
C ARG A 50 -13.00 -16.92 11.67
N LEU A 51 -11.88 -16.68 12.34
CA LEU A 51 -11.63 -17.14 13.70
C LEU A 51 -12.61 -16.50 14.69
N ILE A 52 -12.83 -15.18 14.57
CA ILE A 52 -13.80 -14.45 15.41
C ILE A 52 -15.23 -14.95 15.15
N ALA A 53 -15.59 -15.19 13.89
CA ALA A 53 -16.88 -15.78 13.51
C ALA A 53 -17.07 -17.22 14.04
N GLY A 54 -15.98 -17.89 14.42
CA GLY A 54 -15.99 -19.26 14.93
C GLY A 54 -15.92 -20.33 13.86
N GLU A 55 -15.56 -19.97 12.62
CA GLU A 55 -15.34 -20.91 11.51
C GLU A 55 -13.99 -21.63 11.61
N VAL A 56 -13.02 -20.99 12.27
CA VAL A 56 -11.68 -21.54 12.51
C VAL A 56 -11.40 -21.46 14.00
N ALA A 57 -10.80 -22.51 14.56
CA ALA A 57 -10.34 -22.52 15.95
C ALA A 57 -8.89 -22.03 16.05
N PRO A 58 -8.51 -21.26 17.08
CA PRO A 58 -7.11 -20.90 17.31
C PRO A 58 -6.28 -22.11 17.76
N ASP A 59 -4.97 -22.11 17.47
CA ASP A 59 -4.04 -23.13 17.98
C ASP A 59 -3.80 -22.93 19.48
N SER A 60 -3.76 -21.66 19.94
CA SER A 60 -3.61 -21.30 21.35
C SER A 60 -4.23 -19.94 21.63
N GLY A 61 -4.37 -19.61 22.92
CA GLY A 61 -5.01 -18.39 23.40
C GLY A 61 -6.50 -18.56 23.65
N ALA A 62 -7.18 -17.45 23.96
CA ALA A 62 -8.59 -17.46 24.29
C ALA A 62 -9.36 -16.33 23.59
N LEU A 63 -10.51 -16.65 23.00
CA LEU A 63 -11.44 -15.69 22.42
C LEU A 63 -12.76 -15.71 23.20
N ARG A 64 -13.10 -14.59 23.82
CA ARG A 64 -14.35 -14.39 24.54
C ARG A 64 -15.22 -13.37 23.83
N ILE A 65 -16.45 -13.75 23.51
CA ILE A 65 -17.45 -12.89 22.87
C ILE A 65 -18.73 -12.98 23.72
N GLU A 66 -19.29 -11.84 24.08
CA GLU A 66 -20.44 -11.77 24.98
C GLU A 66 -21.68 -12.53 24.44
N ASN A 67 -21.96 -12.37 23.14
CA ASN A 67 -23.05 -13.10 22.47
C ASN A 67 -22.62 -13.60 21.09
N ARG A 68 -22.05 -14.78 21.04
CA ARG A 68 -21.54 -15.39 19.83
C ARG A 68 -22.62 -15.63 18.74
N ALA A 69 -23.86 -15.83 19.14
CA ALA A 69 -24.96 -16.04 18.20
C ALA A 69 -25.34 -14.78 17.42
N ALA A 70 -24.96 -13.60 17.90
CA ALA A 70 -25.21 -12.32 17.25
C ALA A 70 -24.01 -11.79 16.45
N VAL A 71 -22.99 -12.61 16.18
CA VAL A 71 -21.90 -12.29 15.25
C VAL A 71 -22.35 -12.57 13.82
N ARG A 72 -22.09 -11.64 12.91
CA ARG A 72 -22.32 -11.81 11.47
C ARG A 72 -21.06 -11.51 10.72
N LEU A 73 -20.68 -12.41 9.79
CA LEU A 73 -19.55 -12.24 8.91
C LEU A 73 -20.05 -12.08 7.47
N LEU A 74 -19.63 -11.00 6.82
CA LEU A 74 -19.76 -10.80 5.39
C LEU A 74 -18.43 -11.22 4.74
N HIS A 75 -18.44 -12.31 4.00
CA HIS A 75 -17.28 -12.81 3.26
C HIS A 75 -16.99 -11.96 2.03
N GLN A 76 -15.72 -11.91 1.63
CA GLN A 76 -15.24 -11.23 0.41
C GLN A 76 -15.99 -11.71 -0.86
N GLU A 77 -16.27 -13.01 -0.97
CA GLU A 77 -17.10 -13.60 -2.01
C GLU A 77 -18.47 -13.97 -1.40
N ALA A 78 -19.42 -13.03 -1.44
CA ALA A 78 -20.77 -13.34 -1.04
C ALA A 78 -21.43 -14.26 -2.10
N HIS A 79 -21.34 -15.58 -1.90
CA HIS A 79 -22.10 -16.56 -2.68
C HIS A 79 -23.57 -16.50 -2.27
N LEU A 80 -24.30 -15.54 -2.83
CA LEU A 80 -25.77 -15.58 -2.78
C LEU A 80 -26.23 -16.68 -3.72
N GLY A 81 -26.67 -17.80 -3.16
CA GLY A 81 -27.21 -18.90 -3.93
C GLY A 81 -28.37 -18.41 -4.82
N GLY A 82 -28.21 -18.51 -6.17
CA GLY A 82 -29.24 -18.13 -7.14
C GLY A 82 -29.10 -16.72 -7.75
N ALA A 83 -28.05 -15.95 -7.46
CA ALA A 83 -27.88 -14.59 -7.97
C ALA A 83 -26.92 -14.48 -9.18
N GLU A 84 -26.91 -15.47 -10.06
CA GLU A 84 -26.03 -15.48 -11.25
C GLU A 84 -26.28 -14.31 -12.22
N THR A 85 -27.44 -13.64 -12.12
CA THR A 85 -27.84 -12.54 -13.00
C THR A 85 -27.48 -11.16 -12.47
N LEU A 86 -27.04 -11.03 -11.19
CA LEU A 86 -26.71 -9.74 -10.57
C LEU A 86 -25.27 -9.32 -10.86
N SER A 87 -25.06 -8.03 -11.07
CA SER A 87 -23.71 -7.44 -11.13
C SER A 87 -22.99 -7.58 -9.78
N GLY A 88 -21.63 -7.53 -9.77
CA GLY A 88 -20.84 -7.62 -8.55
C GLY A 88 -21.30 -6.64 -7.48
N GLY A 89 -21.55 -5.37 -7.84
CA GLY A 89 -22.02 -4.34 -6.90
C GLY A 89 -23.44 -4.60 -6.35
N GLU A 90 -24.35 -5.17 -7.14
CA GLU A 90 -25.69 -5.55 -6.68
C GLU A 90 -25.65 -6.73 -5.71
N ARG A 91 -24.76 -7.69 -5.94
CA ARG A 91 -24.51 -8.82 -5.02
C ARG A 91 -23.99 -8.32 -3.68
N THR A 92 -23.00 -7.43 -3.70
CA THR A 92 -22.44 -6.86 -2.48
C THR A 92 -23.49 -6.08 -1.68
N ARG A 93 -24.30 -5.25 -2.34
CA ARG A 93 -25.41 -4.52 -1.68
C ARG A 93 -26.45 -5.46 -1.06
N ALA A 94 -26.82 -6.53 -1.74
CA ALA A 94 -27.77 -7.52 -1.23
C ALA A 94 -27.19 -8.26 0.00
N ALA A 95 -25.94 -8.71 -0.07
CA ALA A 95 -25.27 -9.39 1.03
C ALA A 95 -25.09 -8.50 2.27
N ILE A 96 -24.75 -7.20 2.07
CA ILE A 96 -24.71 -6.22 3.16
C ILE A 96 -26.09 -6.06 3.79
N SER A 97 -27.15 -5.93 3.00
CA SER A 97 -28.52 -5.80 3.50
C SER A 97 -28.96 -7.05 4.30
N GLU A 98 -28.53 -8.22 3.89
CA GLU A 98 -28.78 -9.47 4.60
C GLU A 98 -27.98 -9.54 5.92
N ALA A 99 -26.70 -9.19 5.91
CA ALA A 99 -25.86 -9.16 7.10
C ALA A 99 -26.36 -8.17 8.16
N LEU A 100 -26.96 -7.06 7.73
CA LEU A 100 -27.56 -6.05 8.59
C LEU A 100 -28.96 -6.45 9.11
N SER A 101 -29.63 -7.41 8.45
CA SER A 101 -30.92 -7.91 8.90
C SER A 101 -30.74 -8.78 10.14
N GLY A 102 -31.33 -8.43 11.28
CA GLY A 102 -31.29 -9.25 12.49
C GLY A 102 -30.51 -8.66 13.67
N SER A 103 -30.17 -7.36 13.61
CA SER A 103 -29.56 -6.61 14.73
C SER A 103 -28.34 -7.32 15.35
N PRO A 104 -27.25 -7.50 14.59
CA PRO A 104 -26.04 -8.14 15.11
C PRO A 104 -25.45 -7.34 16.27
N SER A 105 -24.80 -7.99 17.24
CA SER A 105 -23.98 -7.32 18.25
C SER A 105 -22.57 -7.02 17.72
N LEU A 106 -22.07 -7.86 16.82
CA LEU A 106 -20.79 -7.72 16.14
C LEU A 106 -20.95 -8.03 14.65
N LEU A 107 -20.56 -7.08 13.82
CA LEU A 107 -20.51 -7.20 12.37
C LEU A 107 -19.05 -7.28 11.91
N LEU A 108 -18.73 -8.31 11.16
CA LEU A 108 -17.42 -8.54 10.57
C LEU A 108 -17.54 -8.34 9.05
N LEU A 109 -16.77 -7.42 8.50
CA LEU A 109 -16.81 -7.08 7.08
C LEU A 109 -15.46 -7.36 6.44
N ASP A 110 -15.43 -8.24 5.44
CA ASP A 110 -14.21 -8.55 4.67
C ASP A 110 -14.31 -7.94 3.27
N GLU A 111 -13.57 -6.85 3.04
CA GLU A 111 -13.52 -6.06 1.81
C GLU A 111 -14.92 -5.65 1.28
N PRO A 112 -15.75 -4.97 2.08
CA PRO A 112 -17.15 -4.67 1.71
C PRO A 112 -17.28 -3.64 0.57
N THR A 113 -16.22 -2.90 0.25
CA THR A 113 -16.20 -1.87 -0.78
C THR A 113 -15.82 -2.40 -2.17
N ASN A 114 -15.39 -3.66 -2.27
CA ASN A 114 -15.04 -4.25 -3.57
C ASN A 114 -16.21 -4.20 -4.57
N HIS A 115 -15.93 -3.75 -5.78
CA HIS A 115 -16.91 -3.58 -6.87
C HIS A 115 -18.01 -2.53 -6.63
N LEU A 116 -17.95 -1.77 -5.53
CA LEU A 116 -18.87 -0.67 -5.28
C LEU A 116 -18.34 0.62 -5.93
N ASP A 117 -19.24 1.38 -6.54
CA ASP A 117 -18.97 2.76 -6.91
C ASP A 117 -19.05 3.67 -5.67
N LEU A 118 -18.55 4.90 -5.80
CA LEU A 118 -18.45 5.82 -4.67
C LEU A 118 -19.80 6.14 -4.01
N ASP A 119 -20.87 6.23 -4.80
CA ASP A 119 -22.22 6.46 -4.25
C ASP A 119 -22.68 5.30 -3.39
N SER A 120 -22.40 4.05 -3.83
CA SER A 120 -22.69 2.86 -3.06
C SER A 120 -21.84 2.78 -1.78
N VAL A 121 -20.57 3.19 -1.84
CA VAL A 121 -19.68 3.29 -0.67
C VAL A 121 -20.25 4.31 0.34
N ARG A 122 -20.70 5.49 -0.12
CA ARG A 122 -21.33 6.51 0.74
C ARG A 122 -22.58 5.99 1.43
N HIS A 123 -23.44 5.29 0.69
CA HIS A 123 -24.63 4.66 1.29
C HIS A 123 -24.25 3.62 2.35
N LEU A 124 -23.18 2.85 2.11
CA LEU A 124 -22.69 1.89 3.09
C LEU A 124 -22.19 2.59 4.35
N ILE A 125 -21.40 3.66 4.20
CA ILE A 125 -20.90 4.49 5.32
C ILE A 125 -22.07 4.99 6.17
N GLN A 126 -23.09 5.59 5.55
CA GLN A 126 -24.27 6.07 6.26
C GLN A 126 -24.95 4.96 7.05
N ARG A 127 -25.20 3.81 6.40
CA ARG A 127 -25.83 2.67 7.08
C ARG A 127 -25.00 2.17 8.27
N LEU A 128 -23.67 2.11 8.14
CA LEU A 128 -22.80 1.68 9.24
C LEU A 128 -22.77 2.70 10.39
N ARG A 129 -22.90 4.00 10.08
CA ARG A 129 -23.01 5.05 11.11
C ARG A 129 -24.29 4.94 11.94
N ASP A 130 -25.37 4.48 11.34
CA ASP A 130 -26.67 4.34 11.97
C ASP A 130 -26.78 3.06 12.84
N LEU A 131 -25.75 2.19 12.84
CA LEU A 131 -25.79 0.96 13.62
C LEU A 131 -25.22 1.14 15.03
N ASP A 132 -25.91 0.56 16.01
CA ASP A 132 -25.46 0.50 17.42
C ASP A 132 -24.56 -0.71 17.72
N CYS A 133 -24.21 -1.54 16.71
CA CYS A 133 -23.35 -2.71 16.89
C CYS A 133 -21.86 -2.36 16.74
N ALA A 134 -21.00 -3.19 17.32
CA ALA A 134 -19.58 -3.13 17.01
C ALA A 134 -19.31 -3.63 15.60
N VAL A 135 -18.34 -3.01 14.91
CA VAL A 135 -17.97 -3.38 13.53
C VAL A 135 -16.46 -3.57 13.46
N LEU A 136 -16.03 -4.70 12.92
CA LEU A 136 -14.63 -4.93 12.55
C LEU A 136 -14.53 -5.07 11.03
N ILE A 137 -13.76 -4.19 10.42
CA ILE A 137 -13.71 -4.00 8.97
C ILE A 137 -12.32 -4.31 8.45
N VAL A 138 -12.19 -5.27 7.55
CA VAL A 138 -11.03 -5.40 6.67
C VAL A 138 -11.32 -4.62 5.40
N SER A 139 -10.55 -3.61 5.09
CA SER A 139 -10.67 -2.87 3.84
C SER A 139 -9.33 -2.28 3.40
N HIS A 140 -9.18 -2.17 2.07
CA HIS A 140 -8.11 -1.44 1.42
C HIS A 140 -8.60 -0.09 0.85
N ASP A 141 -9.85 0.27 1.09
CA ASP A 141 -10.41 1.56 0.71
C ASP A 141 -10.15 2.61 1.82
N ARG A 142 -9.23 3.52 1.52
CA ARG A 142 -8.77 4.56 2.46
C ARG A 142 -9.88 5.54 2.82
N TYR A 143 -10.67 5.95 1.83
CA TYR A 143 -11.80 6.86 2.05
C TYR A 143 -12.84 6.21 2.96
N PHE A 144 -13.16 4.94 2.71
CA PHE A 144 -14.10 4.20 3.53
C PHE A 144 -13.62 4.05 4.98
N LEU A 145 -12.33 3.76 5.18
CA LEU A 145 -11.73 3.67 6.52
C LEU A 145 -11.76 5.02 7.24
N ASP A 146 -11.36 6.14 6.58
CA ASP A 146 -11.39 7.46 7.19
C ASP A 146 -12.78 7.87 7.65
N GLU A 147 -13.81 7.54 6.88
CA GLU A 147 -15.18 7.91 7.16
C GLU A 147 -15.90 6.99 8.14
N THR A 148 -15.32 5.83 8.46
CA THR A 148 -16.08 4.79 9.16
C THR A 148 -15.46 4.39 10.49
N VAL A 149 -14.13 4.36 10.63
CA VAL A 149 -13.49 3.72 11.79
C VAL A 149 -13.02 4.72 12.84
N ASP A 150 -13.07 4.30 14.10
CA ASP A 150 -12.61 5.08 15.26
C ASP A 150 -11.14 4.79 15.58
N ARG A 151 -10.64 3.61 15.18
CA ARG A 151 -9.25 3.19 15.29
C ARG A 151 -8.91 2.10 14.27
N ILE A 152 -7.62 1.91 14.03
CA ILE A 152 -7.07 0.91 13.12
C ILE A 152 -6.18 -0.07 13.89
N LEU A 153 -6.38 -1.36 13.61
CA LEU A 153 -5.51 -2.45 14.02
C LEU A 153 -4.67 -2.87 12.80
N GLU A 154 -3.36 -2.73 12.88
CA GLU A 154 -2.46 -3.17 11.83
C GLU A 154 -1.90 -4.55 12.16
N LEU A 155 -2.16 -5.51 11.28
CA LEU A 155 -1.60 -6.87 11.36
C LEU A 155 -0.41 -6.98 10.41
N GLU A 156 0.79 -6.97 10.96
CA GLU A 156 2.05 -7.04 10.21
C GLU A 156 3.01 -8.01 10.90
N GLU A 157 3.65 -8.89 10.13
CA GLU A 157 4.59 -9.92 10.64
C GLU A 157 4.04 -10.75 11.82
N GLY A 158 2.75 -11.05 11.80
CA GLY A 158 2.08 -11.83 12.83
C GLY A 158 1.84 -11.08 14.15
N LYS A 159 2.04 -9.76 14.18
CA LYS A 159 1.79 -8.89 15.34
C LYS A 159 0.70 -7.88 15.04
N LEU A 160 0.04 -7.42 16.09
CA LEU A 160 -0.99 -6.41 16.02
C LEU A 160 -0.49 -5.11 16.64
N THR A 161 -0.60 -4.01 15.90
CA THR A 161 -0.33 -2.66 16.39
C THR A 161 -1.59 -1.82 16.27
N GLU A 162 -1.87 -1.01 17.28
CA GLU A 162 -3.08 -0.20 17.37
C GLU A 162 -2.77 1.27 17.12
N TYR A 163 -3.62 1.92 16.29
CA TYR A 163 -3.55 3.33 15.96
C TYR A 163 -4.95 3.95 16.11
N TRP A 164 -5.05 5.10 16.77
CA TRP A 164 -6.31 5.80 16.99
C TRP A 164 -6.63 6.73 15.82
N GLY A 165 -7.92 6.79 15.46
CA GLY A 165 -8.43 7.58 14.36
C GLY A 165 -8.63 6.80 13.06
N GLY A 166 -8.89 7.52 11.96
CA GLY A 166 -9.08 6.98 10.62
C GLY A 166 -7.78 6.59 9.93
N TYR A 167 -7.87 6.37 8.62
CA TYR A 167 -6.70 6.00 7.83
C TYR A 167 -5.65 7.12 7.77
N SER A 168 -6.09 8.37 7.67
CA SER A 168 -5.20 9.54 7.63
C SER A 168 -4.40 9.67 8.92
N ASP A 169 -5.07 9.53 10.08
CA ASP A 169 -4.42 9.54 11.39
C ASP A 169 -3.44 8.37 11.56
N TYR A 170 -3.83 7.17 11.12
CA TYR A 170 -2.96 5.99 11.11
C TYR A 170 -1.67 6.25 10.33
N ARG A 171 -1.77 6.86 9.14
CA ARG A 171 -0.60 7.18 8.31
C ARG A 171 0.33 8.19 8.98
N GLU A 172 -0.24 9.21 9.60
CA GLU A 172 0.55 10.21 10.33
C GLU A 172 1.28 9.58 11.52
N GLN A 173 0.57 8.82 12.36
CA GLN A 173 1.15 8.12 13.50
C GLN A 173 2.25 7.14 13.07
N LYS A 174 2.02 6.34 12.03
CA LYS A 174 3.01 5.39 11.48
C LYS A 174 4.25 6.11 10.96
N ALA A 175 4.09 7.25 10.29
CA ALA A 175 5.22 8.07 9.82
C ALA A 175 6.03 8.64 11.00
N GLN A 176 5.38 9.16 12.04
CA GLN A 176 6.03 9.65 13.26
C GLN A 176 6.78 8.52 14.00
N ASP A 177 6.19 7.33 14.10
CA ASP A 177 6.83 6.17 14.70
C ASP A 177 8.06 5.73 13.90
N PHE A 178 7.97 5.77 12.57
CA PHE A 178 9.10 5.47 11.70
C PHE A 178 10.24 6.49 11.86
N GLU A 179 9.95 7.78 11.83
CA GLU A 179 10.94 8.83 12.07
C GLU A 179 11.61 8.69 13.45
N SER A 180 10.82 8.37 14.47
CA SER A 180 11.31 8.13 15.82
C SER A 180 12.25 6.91 15.88
N ARG A 181 11.95 5.83 15.17
CA ARG A 181 12.81 4.64 15.04
C ARG A 181 14.11 4.98 14.30
N VAL A 182 14.03 5.69 13.18
CA VAL A 182 15.21 6.15 12.41
C VAL A 182 16.11 7.04 13.28
N HIS A 183 15.52 7.98 14.02
CA HIS A 183 16.28 8.84 14.92
C HIS A 183 17.01 8.03 16.00
N ARG A 184 16.32 7.13 16.70
CA ARG A 184 16.91 6.26 17.72
C ARG A 184 18.03 5.38 17.17
N TRP A 185 17.82 4.77 16.00
CA TRP A 185 18.82 3.96 15.31
C TRP A 185 20.05 4.80 14.95
N THR A 186 19.85 5.97 14.34
CA THR A 186 20.95 6.89 13.96
C THR A 186 21.76 7.32 15.16
N GLU A 187 21.12 7.67 16.28
CA GLU A 187 21.79 8.01 17.53
C GLU A 187 22.55 6.81 18.13
N SER A 188 21.98 5.63 18.06
CA SER A 188 22.65 4.38 18.47
C SER A 188 23.91 4.12 17.63
N GLN A 189 23.84 4.29 16.31
CA GLN A 189 24.99 4.13 15.41
C GLN A 189 26.09 5.17 15.69
N LYS A 190 25.73 6.42 15.93
CA LYS A 190 26.71 7.48 16.33
C LYS A 190 27.42 7.11 17.63
N ARG A 191 26.68 6.68 18.66
CA ARG A 191 27.24 6.24 19.94
C ARG A 191 28.14 5.03 19.80
N ARG A 192 27.73 4.05 18.97
CA ARG A 192 28.54 2.87 18.65
C ARG A 192 29.85 3.26 17.99
N LYS A 193 29.82 4.09 16.96
CA LYS A 193 31.01 4.57 16.24
C LYS A 193 31.95 5.32 17.15
N ALA A 194 31.45 6.23 17.99
CA ALA A 194 32.25 6.97 18.97
C ALA A 194 32.94 6.01 19.96
N LEU A 195 32.26 4.98 20.46
CA LEU A 195 32.82 3.98 21.36
C LEU A 195 33.90 3.12 20.68
N GLU A 196 33.71 2.74 19.41
CA GLU A 196 34.71 2.04 18.61
C GLU A 196 35.98 2.89 18.43
N GLU A 197 35.84 4.19 18.13
CA GLU A 197 36.95 5.11 18.00
C GLU A 197 37.72 5.31 19.33
N ASP A 198 36.98 5.42 20.44
CA ASP A 198 37.55 5.51 21.78
C ASP A 198 38.34 4.25 22.18
N ILE A 199 37.77 3.08 21.91
CA ILE A 199 38.43 1.78 22.11
C ILE A 199 39.73 1.71 21.28
N ALA A 200 39.68 2.08 20.01
CA ALA A 200 40.86 2.10 19.13
C ALA A 200 41.94 3.06 19.64
N ALA A 201 41.53 4.26 20.06
CA ALA A 201 42.46 5.25 20.65
C ALA A 201 43.09 4.74 21.96
N MET A 202 42.29 4.11 22.84
CA MET A 202 42.81 3.54 24.09
C MET A 202 43.78 2.37 23.86
N ARG A 203 43.49 1.48 22.88
CA ARG A 203 44.39 0.38 22.50
C ARG A 203 45.74 0.94 22.02
N ARG A 204 45.76 1.91 21.12
CA ARG A 204 47.01 2.57 20.68
C ARG A 204 47.79 3.16 21.84
N ARG A 205 47.12 3.85 22.80
CA ARG A 205 47.76 4.39 23.99
C ARG A 205 48.30 3.32 24.92
N ALA A 206 47.60 2.21 25.10
CA ALA A 206 48.05 1.07 25.91
C ALA A 206 49.28 0.40 25.28
N GLU A 207 49.32 0.20 23.97
CA GLU A 207 50.48 -0.35 23.22
C GLU A 207 51.74 0.55 23.42
N VAL A 208 51.57 1.88 23.27
CA VAL A 208 52.69 2.84 23.51
C VAL A 208 53.17 2.78 24.96
N ALA A 209 52.26 2.70 25.93
CA ALA A 209 52.61 2.56 27.36
C ALA A 209 53.30 1.23 27.64
N HIS A 210 52.87 0.14 27.00
CA HIS A 210 53.47 -1.18 27.13
C HIS A 210 54.88 -1.21 26.53
N ARG A 211 55.11 -0.63 25.36
CA ARG A 211 56.41 -0.49 24.70
C ARG A 211 57.39 0.30 25.58
N LYS A 212 56.97 1.45 26.16
CA LYS A 212 57.79 2.24 27.09
C LYS A 212 58.09 1.49 28.38
N SER A 213 57.29 0.54 28.84
CA SER A 213 57.53 -0.26 30.04
C SER A 213 58.51 -1.42 29.82
N THR A 214 58.75 -1.83 28.53
CA THR A 214 59.65 -2.93 28.15
C THR A 214 61.05 -2.42 27.71
N GLU A 215 61.24 -1.15 27.42
CA GLU A 215 62.54 -0.56 27.06
C GLU A 215 63.51 -0.67 28.23
N LYS A 216 64.80 -1.09 27.99
CA LYS A 216 65.84 -1.20 29.00
C LYS A 216 66.17 0.16 29.58
N PRO A 217 66.23 0.34 30.92
CA PRO A 217 66.60 1.62 31.53
C PRO A 217 68.06 1.89 31.41
N SER A 218 68.45 3.08 31.03
CA SER A 218 69.82 3.54 30.95
C SER A 218 70.26 4.36 32.19
N ASP A 219 69.65 4.19 33.37
CA ASP A 219 70.21 4.68 34.65
C ASP A 219 69.27 4.41 35.83
N GLY A 220 69.91 4.21 37.04
CA GLY A 220 69.36 3.65 38.27
C GLY A 220 68.21 4.41 38.99
N LEU A 221 67.64 5.46 38.45
CA LEU A 221 66.57 6.25 39.08
C LEU A 221 65.15 6.02 38.55
N LYS A 222 64.90 4.89 37.86
CA LYS A 222 63.69 4.74 37.07
C LYS A 222 62.75 3.55 37.47
N MET A 223 62.98 2.90 38.58
CA MET A 223 62.19 1.72 38.99
C MET A 223 60.73 2.08 39.32
N GLY A 224 60.49 3.18 40.05
CA GLY A 224 59.12 3.65 40.36
C GLY A 224 58.35 4.18 39.17
N LYS A 225 59.01 4.73 38.13
CA LYS A 225 58.37 5.18 36.90
C LYS A 225 57.92 3.97 36.06
N LYS A 226 58.62 2.85 36.10
CA LYS A 226 58.29 1.60 35.38
C LYS A 226 57.08 0.90 36.01
N GLU A 227 56.99 0.85 37.32
CA GLU A 227 55.83 0.31 38.04
C GLU A 227 54.58 1.16 37.81
N ALA A 228 54.69 2.48 37.85
CA ALA A 228 53.62 3.39 37.55
C ALA A 228 53.11 3.26 36.07
N ALA A 229 54.03 3.03 35.12
CA ALA A 229 53.69 2.79 33.72
C ALA A 229 52.96 1.45 33.55
N ARG A 230 53.42 0.37 34.22
CA ARG A 230 52.73 -0.93 34.21
C ARG A 230 51.35 -0.88 34.85
N ALA A 231 51.18 -0.17 35.96
CA ALA A 231 49.88 0.01 36.61
C ALA A 231 48.90 0.81 35.72
N ARG A 232 49.37 1.84 34.99
CA ARG A 232 48.58 2.59 34.03
C ARG A 232 48.18 1.73 32.84
N ALA A 233 49.08 0.95 32.26
CA ALA A 233 48.76 0.02 31.16
C ALA A 233 47.70 -1.00 31.59
N LYS A 234 47.84 -1.63 32.77
CA LYS A 234 46.86 -2.60 33.30
C LYS A 234 45.48 -1.97 33.55
N LYS A 235 45.43 -0.70 33.99
CA LYS A 235 44.18 0.04 34.16
C LYS A 235 43.52 0.35 32.81
N MET A 236 44.30 0.72 31.78
CA MET A 236 43.84 0.92 30.42
C MET A 236 43.28 -0.37 29.79
N ASP A 237 44.01 -1.49 29.93
CA ASP A 237 43.55 -2.78 29.41
C ASP A 237 42.23 -3.23 30.04
N LYS A 238 42.05 -3.01 31.35
CA LYS A 238 40.79 -3.31 32.04
C LYS A 238 39.65 -2.43 31.51
N LYS A 239 39.92 -1.14 31.25
CA LYS A 239 38.94 -0.23 30.68
C LYS A 239 38.55 -0.64 29.25
N VAL A 240 39.53 -0.95 28.39
CA VAL A 240 39.30 -1.44 27.03
C VAL A 240 38.43 -2.71 27.04
N LYS A 241 38.74 -3.69 27.95
CA LYS A 241 37.91 -4.89 28.08
C LYS A 241 36.46 -4.60 28.45
N ASN A 242 36.22 -3.63 29.33
CA ASN A 242 34.90 -3.23 29.75
C ASN A 242 34.14 -2.51 28.61
N ASP A 243 34.82 -1.63 27.89
CA ASP A 243 34.24 -0.89 26.78
C ASP A 243 33.95 -1.83 25.59
N VAL A 244 34.80 -2.83 25.34
CA VAL A 244 34.51 -3.90 24.34
C VAL A 244 33.25 -4.70 24.72
N LYS A 245 33.12 -5.09 26.01
CA LYS A 245 31.90 -5.78 26.46
C LYS A 245 30.65 -4.90 26.31
N ARG A 246 30.79 -3.58 26.57
CA ARG A 246 29.71 -2.62 26.38
C ARG A 246 29.33 -2.51 24.90
N LEU A 247 30.32 -2.46 24.01
CA LEU A 247 30.13 -2.44 22.57
C LEU A 247 29.42 -3.71 22.09
N GLN A 248 29.83 -4.89 22.58
CA GLN A 248 29.17 -6.15 22.25
C GLN A 248 27.69 -6.16 22.65
N ARG A 249 27.37 -5.71 23.86
CA ARG A 249 25.96 -5.56 24.29
C ARG A 249 25.18 -4.58 23.41
N MET A 250 25.79 -3.45 23.06
CA MET A 250 25.13 -2.47 22.16
C MET A 250 24.87 -3.05 20.74
N ILE A 251 25.67 -4.05 20.31
CA ILE A 251 25.45 -4.74 19.03
C ILE A 251 24.37 -5.81 19.20
N GLU A 252 24.39 -6.58 20.31
CA GLU A 252 23.42 -7.64 20.59
C GLU A 252 22.02 -7.10 20.90
N ASP A 253 21.94 -5.99 21.67
CA ASP A 253 20.70 -5.35 22.09
C ASP A 253 20.27 -4.22 21.12
N GLY A 254 21.04 -3.98 20.04
CA GLY A 254 20.78 -2.89 19.08
C GLY A 254 19.51 -3.14 18.25
N GLU A 255 18.68 -2.10 18.13
CA GLU A 255 17.55 -2.14 17.20
C GLU A 255 18.05 -2.40 15.77
N PRO A 256 17.37 -3.26 15.00
CA PRO A 256 17.68 -3.47 13.58
C PRO A 256 17.55 -2.15 12.83
N GLU A 257 18.24 -2.05 11.70
CA GLU A 257 18.10 -0.90 10.81
C GLU A 257 16.62 -0.80 10.37
N PRO A 258 15.96 0.35 10.60
CA PRO A 258 14.60 0.53 10.13
C PRO A 258 14.59 0.39 8.61
N GLU A 259 13.84 -0.56 8.09
CA GLU A 259 13.67 -0.68 6.65
C GLU A 259 12.92 0.57 6.18
N ALA A 260 13.63 1.45 5.47
CA ALA A 260 13.00 2.58 4.81
C ALA A 260 12.01 2.04 3.77
N GLU A 261 10.78 2.53 3.79
CA GLU A 261 9.93 2.44 2.62
C GLU A 261 10.75 3.02 1.46
N LYS A 262 11.10 2.18 0.50
CA LYS A 262 11.93 2.61 -0.63
C LYS A 262 11.12 3.61 -1.43
N ASN A 263 11.37 4.88 -1.21
CA ASN A 263 10.80 5.94 -2.02
C ASN A 263 11.21 5.70 -3.47
N VAL A 264 10.24 5.50 -4.31
CA VAL A 264 10.43 5.30 -5.74
C VAL A 264 10.75 6.67 -6.35
N TYR A 265 12.01 7.00 -6.49
CA TYR A 265 12.43 8.21 -7.21
C TYR A 265 12.51 7.90 -8.69
N PHE A 266 11.53 8.38 -9.43
CA PHE A 266 11.51 8.28 -10.88
C PHE A 266 11.54 9.66 -11.52
N ARG A 267 12.62 10.02 -12.20
CA ARG A 267 12.63 11.08 -13.20
C ARG A 267 12.67 10.42 -14.58
N LEU A 268 11.55 10.40 -15.27
CA LEU A 268 11.57 10.26 -16.72
C LEU A 268 12.10 11.57 -17.27
N GLU A 269 13.35 11.58 -17.76
CA GLU A 269 13.88 12.69 -18.53
C GLU A 269 13.18 12.70 -19.90
N GLY A 270 12.22 13.59 -20.02
CA GLY A 270 11.52 13.91 -21.25
C GLY A 270 10.61 15.08 -20.96
N GLU A 271 11.00 16.30 -21.29
CA GLU A 271 10.08 17.42 -21.38
C GLU A 271 9.07 17.12 -22.48
N ALA A 272 7.93 16.53 -22.12
CA ALA A 272 6.80 16.48 -23.04
C ALA A 272 6.37 17.92 -23.31
N PRO A 273 6.33 18.39 -24.55
CA PRO A 273 5.88 19.73 -24.88
C PRO A 273 4.41 19.85 -24.47
N HIS A 274 4.15 20.60 -23.40
CA HIS A 274 2.79 20.94 -22.95
C HIS A 274 2.06 21.68 -24.08
N GLY A 275 0.78 21.40 -24.24
CA GLY A 275 -0.12 22.17 -25.07
C GLY A 275 -0.50 21.58 -26.43
N LYS A 276 0.13 20.54 -26.93
CA LYS A 276 -0.33 19.85 -28.16
C LYS A 276 -1.47 18.89 -27.83
N ARG A 277 -2.56 18.95 -28.62
CA ARG A 277 -3.66 17.99 -28.53
C ARG A 277 -3.16 16.57 -28.76
N VAL A 278 -3.62 15.66 -27.91
CA VAL A 278 -3.35 14.22 -28.01
C VAL A 278 -4.61 13.47 -28.44
N LEU A 279 -5.75 13.89 -27.95
CA LEU A 279 -7.04 13.28 -28.17
C LEU A 279 -8.10 14.38 -28.35
N GLU A 280 -8.96 14.24 -29.37
CA GLU A 280 -10.12 15.08 -29.57
C GLU A 280 -11.32 14.22 -29.94
N ALA A 281 -12.39 14.33 -29.18
CA ALA A 281 -13.70 13.72 -29.47
C ALA A 281 -14.69 14.82 -29.81
N LYS A 282 -15.51 14.61 -30.86
CA LYS A 282 -16.58 15.50 -31.27
C LYS A 282 -17.83 14.70 -31.53
N ASP A 283 -18.91 15.11 -30.89
CA ASP A 283 -20.24 14.52 -31.02
C ASP A 283 -20.23 12.98 -30.93
N LEU A 284 -19.33 12.48 -30.07
CA LEU A 284 -19.12 11.06 -29.88
C LEU A 284 -20.36 10.45 -29.25
N ALA A 285 -20.85 9.34 -29.81
CA ALA A 285 -21.99 8.61 -29.30
C ALA A 285 -21.75 7.09 -29.32
N LYS A 286 -22.33 6.41 -28.34
CA LYS A 286 -22.31 4.94 -28.26
C LYS A 286 -23.62 4.42 -27.70
N ARG A 287 -24.15 3.42 -28.39
CA ARG A 287 -25.35 2.67 -27.95
C ARG A 287 -25.18 1.17 -28.16
N PHE A 288 -25.86 0.37 -27.36
CA PHE A 288 -25.98 -1.07 -27.50
C PHE A 288 -27.46 -1.43 -27.63
N GLY A 289 -27.88 -1.75 -28.84
CA GLY A 289 -29.31 -1.94 -29.12
C GLY A 289 -30.13 -0.69 -28.79
N SER A 290 -31.08 -0.81 -27.89
CA SER A 290 -31.91 0.32 -27.41
C SER A 290 -31.27 1.13 -26.27
N ARG A 291 -30.18 0.63 -25.65
CA ARG A 291 -29.52 1.30 -24.53
C ARG A 291 -28.51 2.30 -25.06
N VAL A 292 -28.71 3.57 -24.74
CA VAL A 292 -27.73 4.63 -24.96
C VAL A 292 -26.75 4.62 -23.80
N LEU A 293 -25.44 4.64 -24.07
CA LEU A 293 -24.42 4.83 -23.04
C LEU A 293 -24.08 6.30 -22.89
N PHE A 294 -23.85 6.98 -24.01
CA PHE A 294 -23.65 8.42 -24.06
C PHE A 294 -23.86 8.92 -25.49
N GLU A 295 -24.22 10.18 -25.60
CA GLU A 295 -24.38 10.90 -26.86
C GLU A 295 -23.88 12.34 -26.76
N ASN A 296 -23.57 12.93 -27.92
CA ASN A 296 -23.07 14.31 -28.05
C ASN A 296 -21.84 14.61 -27.16
N ALA A 297 -20.98 13.61 -26.95
CA ALA A 297 -19.82 13.79 -26.09
C ALA A 297 -18.68 14.48 -26.87
N SER A 298 -18.25 15.64 -26.38
CA SER A 298 -17.16 16.41 -26.99
C SER A 298 -16.16 16.84 -25.91
N PHE A 299 -14.89 16.40 -26.06
CA PHE A 299 -13.82 16.72 -25.14
C PHE A 299 -12.47 16.66 -25.81
N THR A 300 -11.46 17.26 -25.20
CA THR A 300 -10.10 17.31 -25.70
C THR A 300 -9.11 17.05 -24.58
N LEU A 301 -8.09 16.23 -24.84
CA LEU A 301 -6.93 16.04 -23.96
C LEU A 301 -5.66 16.54 -24.65
N CYS A 302 -4.84 17.23 -23.88
CA CYS A 302 -3.51 17.70 -24.29
C CYS A 302 -2.41 16.78 -23.72
N ARG A 303 -1.21 16.85 -24.29
CA ARG A 303 -0.05 16.14 -23.73
C ARG A 303 0.20 16.57 -22.29
N GLY A 304 0.42 15.57 -21.43
CA GLY A 304 0.63 15.78 -20.00
C GLY A 304 -0.66 15.98 -19.19
N ASP A 305 -1.85 15.99 -19.86
CA ASP A 305 -3.10 15.97 -19.12
C ASP A 305 -3.28 14.66 -18.34
N ARG A 306 -3.80 14.78 -17.13
CA ARG A 306 -4.12 13.67 -16.24
C ARG A 306 -5.61 13.70 -15.97
N ALA A 307 -6.36 12.89 -16.70
CA ALA A 307 -7.81 12.88 -16.66
C ALA A 307 -8.34 11.70 -15.84
N ALA A 308 -9.18 11.96 -14.85
CA ALA A 308 -10.02 10.95 -14.26
C ALA A 308 -11.20 10.66 -15.19
N LEU A 309 -11.41 9.43 -15.57
CA LEU A 309 -12.63 8.99 -16.24
C LEU A 309 -13.56 8.43 -15.17
N TYR A 310 -14.48 9.28 -14.70
CA TYR A 310 -15.30 9.03 -13.54
C TYR A 310 -16.78 8.87 -13.88
N GLY A 311 -17.49 8.02 -13.15
CA GLY A 311 -18.93 7.76 -13.32
C GLY A 311 -19.34 6.45 -12.65
N GLY A 312 -20.63 6.25 -12.46
CA GLY A 312 -21.21 5.05 -11.87
C GLY A 312 -20.87 3.77 -12.63
N ASN A 313 -21.19 2.62 -12.04
CA ASN A 313 -21.00 1.33 -12.70
C ASN A 313 -21.95 1.21 -13.90
N GLY A 314 -21.42 0.70 -15.03
CA GLY A 314 -22.21 0.51 -16.26
C GLY A 314 -22.49 1.78 -17.08
N THR A 315 -21.87 2.93 -16.77
CA THR A 315 -22.00 4.17 -17.54
C THR A 315 -21.22 4.19 -18.86
N GLY A 316 -20.36 3.21 -19.09
CA GLY A 316 -19.61 3.09 -20.35
C GLY A 316 -18.14 3.47 -20.28
N LYS A 317 -17.52 3.57 -19.09
CA LYS A 317 -16.09 3.88 -18.90
C LYS A 317 -15.19 2.95 -19.73
N THR A 318 -15.29 1.64 -19.51
CA THR A 318 -14.51 0.62 -20.25
C THR A 318 -14.84 0.64 -21.74
N THR A 319 -16.10 0.92 -22.13
CA THR A 319 -16.48 1.06 -23.53
C THR A 319 -15.78 2.24 -24.19
N LEU A 320 -15.71 3.38 -23.52
CA LEU A 320 -14.97 4.55 -24.02
C LEU A 320 -13.49 4.23 -24.20
N ILE A 321 -12.87 3.53 -23.25
CA ILE A 321 -11.47 3.08 -23.38
C ILE A 321 -11.30 2.21 -24.63
N ARG A 322 -12.17 1.23 -24.86
CA ARG A 322 -12.12 0.36 -26.04
C ARG A 322 -12.30 1.13 -27.34
N MET A 323 -13.15 2.16 -27.36
CA MET A 323 -13.29 3.06 -28.51
C MET A 323 -12.00 3.85 -28.77
N LEU A 324 -11.35 4.38 -27.73
CA LEU A 324 -10.05 5.07 -27.83
C LEU A 324 -8.95 4.17 -28.41
N LEU A 325 -9.03 2.86 -28.14
CA LEU A 325 -8.12 1.84 -28.64
C LEU A 325 -8.52 1.29 -30.02
N GLY A 326 -9.63 1.77 -30.60
CA GLY A 326 -10.15 1.28 -31.88
C GLY A 326 -10.76 -0.13 -31.84
N GLN A 327 -11.08 -0.64 -30.64
CA GLN A 327 -11.64 -1.98 -30.43
C GLN A 327 -13.15 -2.01 -30.46
N GLU A 328 -13.83 -0.85 -30.37
CA GLU A 328 -15.28 -0.71 -30.36
C GLU A 328 -15.73 0.33 -31.38
N PRO A 329 -16.78 0.06 -32.19
CA PRO A 329 -17.34 1.05 -33.12
C PRO A 329 -18.11 2.15 -32.37
N TYR A 330 -18.15 3.34 -32.94
CA TYR A 330 -18.78 4.52 -32.38
C TYR A 330 -19.38 5.39 -33.49
N GLU A 331 -20.22 6.35 -33.10
CA GLU A 331 -20.72 7.42 -33.95
C GLU A 331 -20.01 8.74 -33.55
N GLY A 332 -19.85 9.67 -34.50
CA GLY A 332 -19.11 10.93 -34.27
C GLY A 332 -17.64 10.85 -34.68
N ASP A 333 -16.86 11.87 -34.32
CA ASP A 333 -15.47 12.00 -34.67
C ASP A 333 -14.56 11.76 -33.44
N LEU A 334 -13.60 10.87 -33.58
CA LEU A 334 -12.56 10.62 -32.60
C LEU A 334 -11.19 10.68 -33.27
N TRP A 335 -10.43 11.70 -32.90
CA TRP A 335 -9.08 11.89 -33.40
C TRP A 335 -8.06 11.65 -32.31
N LEU A 336 -7.09 10.80 -32.61
CA LEU A 336 -5.91 10.53 -31.79
C LEU A 336 -4.67 11.01 -32.54
N SER A 337 -3.74 11.67 -31.85
CA SER A 337 -2.48 12.12 -32.44
C SER A 337 -1.72 10.93 -33.04
N PRO A 338 -1.24 11.00 -34.29
CA PRO A 338 -0.46 9.91 -34.89
C PRO A 338 0.83 9.55 -34.12
N THR A 339 1.29 10.46 -33.27
CA THR A 339 2.48 10.25 -32.42
C THR A 339 2.13 9.81 -31.01
N ALA A 340 0.85 9.65 -30.68
CA ALA A 340 0.42 9.15 -29.39
C ALA A 340 0.18 7.64 -29.49
N HIS A 341 0.79 6.89 -28.60
CA HIS A 341 0.64 5.45 -28.50
C HIS A 341 -0.03 5.13 -27.15
N PRO A 342 -1.37 5.05 -27.10
CA PRO A 342 -2.06 4.72 -25.87
C PRO A 342 -1.77 3.29 -25.45
N HIS A 343 -1.26 3.11 -24.27
CA HIS A 343 -1.05 1.81 -23.64
C HIS A 343 -2.08 1.58 -22.55
N LEU A 344 -2.89 0.53 -22.70
CA LEU A 344 -3.84 0.13 -21.69
C LEU A 344 -3.20 -0.78 -20.66
N LEU A 345 -3.27 -0.39 -19.43
CA LEU A 345 -2.84 -1.19 -18.30
C LEU A 345 -4.08 -1.81 -17.66
N GLU A 346 -4.41 -3.01 -18.13
CA GLU A 346 -5.52 -3.82 -17.60
C GLU A 346 -5.12 -4.61 -16.37
N GLN A 347 -6.10 -4.97 -15.55
CA GLN A 347 -5.90 -5.84 -14.39
C GLN A 347 -5.66 -7.31 -14.74
N ASP A 348 -5.78 -7.68 -16.01
CA ASP A 348 -5.56 -9.04 -16.44
C ASP A 348 -4.09 -9.44 -16.28
N PHE A 349 -3.84 -10.47 -15.47
CA PHE A 349 -2.53 -11.08 -15.25
C PHE A 349 -2.40 -12.46 -15.92
N ALA A 350 -3.31 -12.81 -16.84
CA ALA A 350 -3.28 -14.11 -17.52
C ALA A 350 -1.91 -14.37 -18.19
N ALA A 351 -1.25 -13.34 -18.72
CA ALA A 351 0.10 -13.45 -19.28
C ALA A 351 1.16 -13.86 -18.26
N PHE A 352 0.91 -13.68 -16.95
CA PHE A 352 1.82 -14.05 -15.87
C PHE A 352 1.49 -15.44 -15.30
N GLU A 353 0.25 -15.93 -15.50
CA GLU A 353 -0.16 -17.23 -14.99
C GLU A 353 0.55 -18.36 -15.72
N GLY A 354 1.19 -19.24 -14.95
CA GLY A 354 1.97 -20.36 -15.50
C GLY A 354 3.22 -19.96 -16.28
N CYS A 355 3.55 -18.67 -16.42
CA CYS A 355 4.72 -18.20 -17.16
C CYS A 355 6.02 -18.65 -16.45
N PRO A 356 6.88 -19.42 -17.14
CA PRO A 356 8.11 -19.95 -16.54
C PRO A 356 9.26 -18.96 -16.52
N LEU A 357 9.10 -17.82 -17.23
CA LEU A 357 10.17 -16.83 -17.41
C LEU A 357 10.45 -16.05 -16.13
N SER A 358 11.72 -15.68 -15.91
CA SER A 358 12.06 -14.69 -14.90
C SER A 358 11.56 -13.30 -15.33
N VAL A 359 11.46 -12.37 -14.37
CA VAL A 359 11.05 -10.97 -14.65
C VAL A 359 11.90 -10.36 -15.77
N LEU A 360 13.22 -10.53 -15.73
CA LEU A 360 14.12 -10.01 -16.77
C LEU A 360 13.90 -10.69 -18.12
N GLN A 361 13.68 -12.00 -18.15
CA GLN A 361 13.38 -12.72 -19.39
C GLN A 361 12.03 -12.31 -19.97
N PHE A 362 11.03 -12.11 -19.13
CA PHE A 362 9.74 -11.61 -19.55
C PHE A 362 9.85 -10.21 -20.17
N LEU A 363 10.55 -9.27 -19.52
CA LEU A 363 10.80 -7.96 -20.10
C LEU A 363 11.62 -8.03 -21.39
N GLN A 364 12.57 -8.96 -21.50
CA GLN A 364 13.32 -9.16 -22.73
C GLN A 364 12.44 -9.67 -23.87
N GLN A 365 11.48 -10.53 -23.59
CA GLN A 365 10.50 -10.98 -24.58
C GLN A 365 9.59 -9.84 -25.04
N GLU A 366 9.13 -9.01 -24.12
CA GLU A 366 8.21 -7.89 -24.40
C GLU A 366 8.91 -6.72 -25.12
N LEU A 367 10.16 -6.47 -24.82
CA LEU A 367 10.90 -5.27 -25.26
C LEU A 367 11.97 -5.56 -26.32
N GLY A 368 12.28 -6.83 -26.58
CA GLY A 368 13.31 -7.26 -27.54
C GLY A 368 14.72 -7.22 -26.96
N ALA A 369 15.14 -6.14 -26.32
CA ALA A 369 16.44 -6.01 -25.67
C ALA A 369 16.33 -5.34 -24.31
N VAL A 370 16.85 -5.98 -23.27
CA VAL A 370 16.81 -5.47 -21.89
C VAL A 370 18.23 -5.14 -21.46
N GLY A 371 18.55 -3.85 -21.43
CA GLY A 371 19.83 -3.32 -20.94
C GLY A 371 19.85 -3.06 -19.44
N GLY A 372 20.87 -2.35 -18.97
CA GLY A 372 20.98 -1.89 -17.57
C GLY A 372 19.82 -1.01 -17.13
N GLU A 373 19.19 -0.28 -18.06
CA GLU A 373 18.03 0.58 -17.80
C GLU A 373 16.85 -0.16 -17.18
N ALA A 374 16.56 -1.39 -17.65
CA ALA A 374 15.46 -2.17 -17.10
C ALA A 374 15.71 -2.61 -15.64
N ARG A 375 16.95 -2.96 -15.30
CA ARG A 375 17.30 -3.28 -13.90
C ARG A 375 17.18 -2.06 -13.01
N THR A 376 17.62 -0.91 -13.48
CA THR A 376 17.48 0.36 -12.76
C THR A 376 16.01 0.71 -12.59
N MET A 377 15.19 0.56 -13.65
CA MET A 377 13.75 0.77 -13.61
C MET A 377 13.07 -0.12 -12.59
N LEU A 378 13.28 -1.43 -12.64
CA LEU A 378 12.70 -2.39 -11.70
C LEU A 378 13.11 -2.09 -10.26
N ASN A 379 14.38 -1.71 -10.04
CA ASN A 379 14.85 -1.34 -8.71
C ASN A 379 14.17 -0.06 -8.20
N ASN A 380 13.97 0.93 -9.08
CA ASN A 380 13.23 2.14 -8.76
C ASN A 380 11.75 1.86 -8.43
N LEU A 381 11.16 0.85 -9.08
CA LEU A 381 9.83 0.34 -8.74
C LEU A 381 9.79 -0.52 -7.46
N GLY A 382 10.92 -0.63 -6.76
CA GLY A 382 11.03 -1.40 -5.50
C GLY A 382 11.17 -2.91 -5.70
N LEU A 383 11.47 -3.38 -6.92
CA LEU A 383 11.78 -4.79 -7.19
C LEU A 383 13.28 -5.05 -6.99
N SER A 384 13.64 -5.81 -5.96
CA SER A 384 15.03 -6.17 -5.67
C SER A 384 15.63 -7.10 -6.70
N ALA A 385 16.96 -7.25 -6.71
CA ALA A 385 17.67 -8.21 -7.58
C ALA A 385 17.15 -9.65 -7.43
N ARG A 386 16.64 -10.03 -6.25
CA ARG A 386 16.01 -11.34 -6.01
C ARG A 386 14.73 -11.48 -6.84
N HIS A 387 13.83 -10.48 -6.79
CA HIS A 387 12.58 -10.47 -7.55
C HIS A 387 12.83 -10.50 -9.06
N MET A 388 13.86 -9.80 -9.55
CA MET A 388 14.20 -9.77 -10.98
C MET A 388 14.55 -11.15 -11.56
N ASN A 389 15.06 -12.06 -10.72
CA ASN A 389 15.43 -13.43 -11.10
C ASN A 389 14.35 -14.46 -10.78
N GLN A 390 13.29 -14.08 -10.08
CA GLN A 390 12.14 -14.96 -9.81
C GLN A 390 11.27 -15.10 -11.06
N ARG A 391 10.49 -16.19 -11.11
CA ARG A 391 9.47 -16.38 -12.16
C ARG A 391 8.35 -15.36 -11.98
N VAL A 392 7.90 -14.76 -13.06
CA VAL A 392 6.79 -13.79 -13.01
C VAL A 392 5.50 -14.40 -12.42
N SER A 393 5.28 -15.71 -12.61
CA SER A 393 4.14 -16.43 -12.04
C SER A 393 4.16 -16.50 -10.51
N SER A 394 5.35 -16.48 -9.89
CA SER A 394 5.51 -16.57 -8.42
C SER A 394 5.50 -15.22 -7.69
N LEU A 395 5.40 -14.12 -8.43
CA LEU A 395 5.32 -12.78 -7.87
C LEU A 395 3.97 -12.54 -7.20
N SER A 396 3.97 -11.72 -6.14
CA SER A 396 2.75 -11.17 -5.57
C SER A 396 2.01 -10.31 -6.59
N PHE A 397 0.73 -10.04 -6.34
CA PHE A 397 -0.08 -9.22 -7.24
C PHE A 397 0.52 -7.81 -7.43
N GLY A 398 0.96 -7.16 -6.36
CA GLY A 398 1.62 -5.86 -6.42
C GLY A 398 2.94 -5.86 -7.20
N GLU A 399 3.76 -6.91 -7.04
CA GLU A 399 5.00 -7.07 -7.82
C GLU A 399 4.71 -7.28 -9.30
N LYS A 400 3.68 -8.07 -9.65
CA LYS A 400 3.21 -8.22 -11.03
C LYS A 400 2.78 -6.88 -11.63
N MET A 401 2.06 -6.04 -10.87
CA MET A 401 1.66 -4.71 -11.31
C MET A 401 2.88 -3.82 -11.60
N LYS A 402 3.91 -3.86 -10.75
CA LYS A 402 5.17 -3.11 -10.98
C LYS A 402 5.88 -3.57 -12.24
N VAL A 403 5.90 -4.87 -12.53
CA VAL A 403 6.46 -5.40 -13.79
C VAL A 403 5.66 -4.91 -15.00
N LYS A 404 4.31 -4.92 -14.92
CA LYS A 404 3.44 -4.36 -15.97
C LYS A 404 3.71 -2.88 -16.21
N LEU A 405 3.87 -2.07 -15.16
CA LEU A 405 4.21 -0.65 -15.27
C LEU A 405 5.59 -0.42 -15.88
N ALA A 406 6.57 -1.30 -15.63
CA ALA A 406 7.89 -1.18 -16.21
C ALA A 406 7.87 -1.23 -17.75
N VAL A 407 6.95 -2.00 -18.35
CA VAL A 407 6.89 -2.18 -19.82
C VAL A 407 6.65 -0.85 -20.56
N PRO A 408 5.54 -0.12 -20.33
CA PRO A 408 5.28 1.14 -21.01
C PRO A 408 6.33 2.20 -20.66
N MET A 409 6.84 2.19 -19.45
CA MET A 409 7.90 3.13 -19.04
C MET A 409 9.21 2.90 -19.81
N LEU A 410 9.61 1.64 -20.00
CA LEU A 410 10.80 1.28 -20.80
C LEU A 410 10.61 1.53 -22.30
N ARG A 411 9.37 1.39 -22.80
CA ARG A 411 9.00 1.79 -24.16
C ARG A 411 8.91 3.30 -24.35
N ARG A 412 9.01 4.08 -23.26
CA ARG A 412 8.83 5.55 -23.25
C ARG A 412 7.48 5.97 -23.84
N GLU A 413 6.44 5.17 -23.57
CA GLU A 413 5.10 5.49 -24.01
C GLU A 413 4.62 6.75 -23.30
N ASP A 414 4.04 7.68 -24.05
CA ASP A 414 3.66 9.01 -23.58
C ASP A 414 2.18 9.14 -23.25
N PHE A 415 1.40 8.06 -23.41
CA PHE A 415 -0.02 8.02 -23.12
C PHE A 415 -0.40 6.69 -22.44
N LEU A 416 -0.75 6.74 -21.15
CA LEU A 416 -1.22 5.59 -20.40
C LEU A 416 -2.70 5.69 -20.09
N ILE A 417 -3.39 4.56 -20.23
CA ILE A 417 -4.78 4.37 -19.82
C ILE A 417 -4.76 3.31 -18.70
N LEU A 418 -5.27 3.66 -17.53
CA LEU A 418 -5.33 2.79 -16.36
C LEU A 418 -6.79 2.45 -16.08
N ASP A 419 -7.15 1.18 -16.13
CA ASP A 419 -8.50 0.70 -15.79
C ASP A 419 -8.46 -0.03 -14.46
N GLU A 420 -8.99 0.60 -13.40
CA GLU A 420 -9.04 0.14 -12.01
C GLU A 420 -7.69 -0.39 -11.46
N PRO A 421 -6.59 0.38 -11.55
CA PRO A 421 -5.25 -0.12 -11.25
C PRO A 421 -5.02 -0.47 -9.77
N THR A 422 -5.89 -0.05 -8.88
CA THR A 422 -5.78 -0.24 -7.42
C THR A 422 -6.54 -1.43 -6.87
N ASN A 423 -7.37 -2.11 -7.68
CA ASN A 423 -8.10 -3.28 -7.21
C ASN A 423 -7.14 -4.40 -6.77
N HIS A 424 -7.51 -5.13 -5.72
CA HIS A 424 -6.72 -6.23 -5.14
C HIS A 424 -5.31 -5.85 -4.64
N LEU A 425 -4.95 -4.56 -4.67
CA LEU A 425 -3.73 -4.08 -4.06
C LEU A 425 -3.97 -3.77 -2.59
N ASP A 426 -3.02 -4.17 -1.73
CA ASP A 426 -2.99 -3.71 -0.35
C ASP A 426 -2.61 -2.22 -0.26
N LEU A 427 -2.86 -1.62 0.89
CA LEU A 427 -2.67 -0.18 1.12
C LEU A 427 -1.25 0.29 0.77
N HIS A 428 -0.24 -0.48 1.19
CA HIS A 428 1.16 -0.15 0.91
C HIS A 428 1.48 -0.17 -0.60
N THR A 429 1.00 -1.19 -1.31
CA THR A 429 1.21 -1.31 -2.76
C THR A 429 0.47 -0.21 -3.52
N ARG A 430 -0.73 0.20 -3.07
CA ARG A 430 -1.47 1.35 -3.63
C ARG A 430 -0.67 2.65 -3.53
N GLU A 431 -0.08 2.92 -2.36
CA GLU A 431 0.75 4.11 -2.15
C GLU A 431 1.99 4.13 -3.05
N GLN A 432 2.67 2.99 -3.18
CA GLN A 432 3.81 2.87 -4.09
C GLN A 432 3.40 3.07 -5.56
N LEU A 433 2.22 2.58 -5.96
CA LEU A 433 1.66 2.82 -7.30
C LEU A 433 1.41 4.31 -7.53
N GLU A 434 0.81 5.00 -6.57
CA GLU A 434 0.57 6.44 -6.64
C GLU A 434 1.86 7.25 -6.77
N GLU A 435 2.89 6.92 -5.98
CA GLU A 435 4.20 7.57 -6.08
C GLU A 435 4.81 7.39 -7.47
N THR A 436 4.76 6.15 -7.99
CA THR A 436 5.25 5.82 -9.31
C THR A 436 4.53 6.61 -10.40
N LEU A 437 3.18 6.63 -10.35
CA LEU A 437 2.36 7.35 -11.33
C LEU A 437 2.46 8.87 -11.18
N SER A 438 2.72 9.39 -9.97
CA SER A 438 2.97 10.81 -9.74
C SER A 438 4.23 11.30 -10.46
N ALA A 439 5.23 10.45 -10.54
CA ALA A 439 6.49 10.74 -11.24
C ALA A 439 6.40 10.57 -12.77
N TYR A 440 5.34 9.96 -13.29
CA TYR A 440 5.13 9.82 -14.73
C TYR A 440 4.69 11.14 -15.35
N ASN A 441 5.42 11.62 -16.39
CA ASN A 441 5.19 12.94 -17.02
C ASN A 441 4.31 12.87 -18.29
N GLY A 442 3.87 11.69 -18.71
CA GLY A 442 3.01 11.50 -19.89
C GLY A 442 1.54 11.85 -19.61
N THR A 443 0.74 11.66 -20.65
CA THR A 443 -0.73 11.80 -20.58
C THR A 443 -1.32 10.58 -19.87
N LEU A 444 -2.28 10.81 -18.97
CA LEU A 444 -2.97 9.77 -18.22
C LEU A 444 -4.48 9.85 -18.40
N ILE A 445 -5.12 8.71 -18.64
CA ILE A 445 -6.53 8.50 -18.34
C ILE A 445 -6.60 7.45 -17.23
N VAL A 446 -7.26 7.77 -16.14
CA VAL A 446 -7.40 6.88 -14.98
C VAL A 446 -8.87 6.61 -14.71
N VAL A 447 -9.27 5.36 -14.81
CA VAL A 447 -10.55 4.87 -14.27
C VAL A 447 -10.24 4.25 -12.92
N SER A 448 -10.82 4.79 -11.88
CA SER A 448 -10.70 4.22 -10.53
C SER A 448 -11.84 4.68 -9.63
N HIS A 449 -12.16 3.86 -8.64
CA HIS A 449 -12.99 4.22 -7.51
C HIS A 449 -12.16 4.69 -6.29
N ASP A 450 -10.84 4.60 -6.37
CA ASP A 450 -9.92 5.09 -5.34
C ASP A 450 -9.81 6.62 -5.37
N VAL A 451 -10.51 7.26 -4.44
CA VAL A 451 -10.56 8.72 -4.31
C VAL A 451 -9.18 9.33 -4.08
N TYR A 452 -8.33 8.69 -3.30
CA TYR A 452 -6.98 9.17 -2.99
C TYR A 452 -6.08 9.18 -4.23
N LEU A 453 -6.12 8.08 -5.02
CA LEU A 453 -5.41 8.01 -6.29
C LEU A 453 -5.85 9.13 -7.23
N LEU A 454 -7.16 9.32 -7.42
CA LEU A 454 -7.69 10.33 -8.32
C LEU A 454 -7.37 11.75 -7.85
N ARG A 455 -7.48 12.04 -6.54
CA ARG A 455 -7.10 13.34 -5.95
C ARG A 455 -5.62 13.66 -6.18
N ARG A 456 -4.75 12.67 -6.04
CA ARG A 456 -3.30 12.86 -6.16
C ARG A 456 -2.84 13.01 -7.60
N LEU A 457 -3.45 12.27 -8.53
CA LEU A 457 -2.96 12.19 -9.90
C LEU A 457 -3.70 13.08 -10.89
N CYS A 458 -5.02 13.26 -10.74
CA CYS A 458 -5.85 13.81 -11.81
C CYS A 458 -6.07 15.30 -11.67
N THR A 459 -5.72 16.03 -12.73
CA THR A 459 -5.86 17.50 -12.84
C THR A 459 -7.13 17.92 -13.54
N ARG A 460 -7.89 16.99 -14.12
CA ARG A 460 -9.19 17.18 -14.76
C ARG A 460 -10.04 15.94 -14.69
N VAL A 461 -11.34 16.06 -14.96
CA VAL A 461 -12.28 14.95 -14.91
C VAL A 461 -13.07 14.88 -16.21
N LEU A 462 -13.30 13.70 -16.71
CA LEU A 462 -14.31 13.35 -17.70
C LEU A 462 -15.41 12.60 -16.96
N TYR A 463 -16.51 13.28 -16.69
CA TYR A 463 -17.61 12.76 -15.89
C TYR A 463 -18.67 12.13 -16.75
N LEU A 464 -18.92 10.84 -16.60
CA LEU A 464 -19.95 10.09 -17.28
C LEU A 464 -21.21 10.04 -16.40
N SER A 465 -22.21 10.83 -16.76
CA SER A 465 -23.51 10.87 -16.08
C SER A 465 -24.61 11.23 -17.09
N ASP A 466 -25.81 10.70 -16.85
CA ASP A 466 -27.01 11.03 -17.62
C ASP A 466 -26.82 10.91 -19.14
N GLU A 467 -26.22 9.81 -19.57
CA GLU A 467 -25.93 9.51 -20.97
C GLU A 467 -25.04 10.56 -21.67
N ARG A 468 -24.20 11.28 -20.89
CA ARG A 468 -23.29 12.32 -21.37
C ARG A 468 -21.89 12.12 -20.81
N ILE A 469 -20.90 12.70 -21.51
CA ILE A 469 -19.54 12.87 -21.00
C ILE A 469 -19.30 14.36 -20.82
N LEU A 470 -19.20 14.78 -19.57
CA LEU A 470 -19.04 16.18 -19.19
C LEU A 470 -17.56 16.43 -18.84
N PRO A 471 -16.82 17.23 -19.63
CA PRO A 471 -15.46 17.58 -19.27
C PRO A 471 -15.46 18.61 -18.14
N TYR A 472 -14.72 18.33 -17.06
CA TYR A 472 -14.51 19.23 -15.94
C TYR A 472 -13.01 19.59 -15.85
N PRO A 473 -12.63 20.84 -16.23
CA PRO A 473 -11.25 21.25 -16.39
C PRO A 473 -10.60 21.72 -15.09
N ALA A 474 -10.81 20.98 -14.00
CA ALA A 474 -10.20 21.25 -12.71
C ALA A 474 -9.83 19.93 -11.99
N PRO A 475 -8.97 19.97 -10.95
CA PRO A 475 -8.57 18.80 -10.21
C PRO A 475 -9.75 18.02 -9.62
N PHE A 476 -9.55 16.72 -9.46
CA PHE A 476 -10.58 15.82 -8.94
C PHE A 476 -11.07 16.23 -7.53
N SER A 477 -10.18 16.78 -6.70
CA SER A 477 -10.56 17.32 -5.38
C SER A 477 -11.64 18.40 -5.47
N ARG A 478 -11.52 19.29 -6.44
CA ARG A 478 -12.53 20.36 -6.67
C ARG A 478 -13.82 19.80 -7.25
N PHE A 479 -13.71 18.84 -8.17
CA PHE A 479 -14.87 18.13 -8.72
C PHE A 479 -15.69 17.44 -7.61
N MET A 480 -15.03 16.78 -6.65
CA MET A 480 -15.69 16.16 -5.51
C MET A 480 -16.52 17.17 -4.71
N THR A 481 -15.96 18.35 -4.41
CA THR A 481 -16.65 19.37 -3.63
C THR A 481 -17.81 20.00 -4.41
N GLU A 482 -17.60 20.35 -5.68
CA GLU A 482 -18.58 21.12 -6.47
C GLU A 482 -19.67 20.26 -7.11
N CYS A 483 -19.34 19.05 -7.55
CA CYS A 483 -20.26 18.20 -8.32
C CYS A 483 -20.78 17.00 -7.51
N LEU A 484 -20.00 16.45 -6.62
CA LEU A 484 -20.40 15.31 -5.79
C LEU A 484 -20.83 15.73 -4.38
N HIS A 485 -20.79 17.02 -4.07
CA HIS A 485 -21.18 17.59 -2.76
C HIS A 485 -20.44 16.92 -1.58
N PHE A 486 -19.15 16.67 -1.76
CA PHE A 486 -18.29 16.31 -0.65
C PHE A 486 -18.00 17.59 0.13
N ASP A 487 -18.45 17.66 1.37
CA ASP A 487 -18.10 18.77 2.25
C ASP A 487 -16.59 18.88 2.39
N LYS A 488 -16.11 20.13 2.40
CA LYS A 488 -14.74 20.43 2.78
C LYS A 488 -14.61 20.11 4.27
N GLU A 489 -14.10 18.96 4.61
CA GLU A 489 -13.38 18.83 5.84
C GLU A 489 -11.96 18.39 5.51
N ASP A 490 -11.09 19.36 5.71
CA ASP A 490 -9.63 19.49 5.88
C ASP A 490 -8.65 18.64 5.07
#